data_a874acb068bae8fcd9270a8b1e804de7
#
_entry.id   a874acb068bae8fcd9270a8b1e804de7
#
_cell.length_a   1.000
_cell.length_b   1.000
_cell.length_c   1.000
_cell.angle_alpha   90.00
_cell.angle_beta   90.00
_cell.angle_gamma   90.00
#
_symmetry.space_group_name_H-M   'P 1'
#
loop_
_entity.id
_entity.type
_entity.pdbx_description
1 polymer ?
#
loop_
_entity_poly.entity_id
_entity_poly.type
_entity_poly.pdbx_seq_one_letter_code
_entity_poly.pdbx_strand_id
1 'polypeptide(L)'
;MANDLQGRKVAILLAPVGTEQVEFTEPKKAVEDAGASVDVVGIQTGDAQTMNSDVNPGETFSVEKTFSEVSAEDYDALIVPGGTVGSDNLRGDPEAVNFIRSFFEQEKPVGVICHGPWTLVEADVVKGRTLTSYPTLQTDIRNAGGNWVDEEVVTDAGLVTSRNPDDLPAFCSKLVEEIAEGKHAEQASSV
;
A
#
# COMPACT_ATOMS: atom_id res chain seq x y z
N MET A 1 -24.24 5.67 -1.28
CA MET A 1 -24.33 4.31 -0.70
C MET A 1 -23.04 4.10 0.03
N ALA A 2 -23.06 3.55 1.25
CA ALA A 2 -21.80 3.20 1.91
C ALA A 2 -21.11 2.17 1.01
N ASN A 3 -19.83 2.37 0.70
CA ASN A 3 -19.04 1.44 -0.08
C ASN A 3 -18.90 0.16 0.76
N ASP A 4 -19.64 -0.87 0.37
CA ASP A 4 -19.69 -2.15 1.08
C ASP A 4 -18.63 -3.08 0.53
N LEU A 5 -17.71 -3.51 1.38
CA LEU A 5 -16.62 -4.43 1.04
C LEU A 5 -16.91 -5.86 1.52
N GLN A 6 -18.18 -6.21 1.79
CA GLN A 6 -18.55 -7.56 2.18
C GLN A 6 -18.08 -8.60 1.15
N GLY A 7 -17.32 -9.60 1.65
CA GLY A 7 -16.74 -10.65 0.81
C GLY A 7 -15.45 -10.28 0.09
N ARG A 8 -14.99 -9.02 0.21
CA ARG A 8 -13.66 -8.63 -0.27
C ARG A 8 -12.58 -9.08 0.70
N LYS A 9 -11.44 -9.45 0.15
CA LYS A 9 -10.25 -9.84 0.91
C LYS A 9 -9.08 -8.94 0.54
N VAL A 10 -8.48 -8.29 1.53
CA VAL A 10 -7.43 -7.29 1.34
C VAL A 10 -6.13 -7.79 1.98
N ALA A 11 -5.01 -7.66 1.28
CA ALA A 11 -3.69 -7.81 1.88
C ALA A 11 -3.20 -6.44 2.37
N ILE A 12 -2.64 -6.39 3.58
CA ILE A 12 -1.89 -5.23 4.07
C ILE A 12 -0.48 -5.64 4.42
N LEU A 13 0.50 -4.88 3.94
CA LEU A 13 1.91 -5.21 4.17
C LEU A 13 2.40 -4.66 5.52
N LEU A 14 3.26 -5.44 6.17
CA LEU A 14 3.91 -5.05 7.39
C LEU A 14 5.37 -5.52 7.38
N ALA A 15 6.31 -4.57 7.39
CA ALA A 15 7.73 -4.87 7.49
C ALA A 15 8.08 -5.34 8.92
N PRO A 16 9.14 -6.14 9.09
CA PRO A 16 9.55 -6.61 10.43
C PRO A 16 9.79 -5.48 11.43
N VAL A 17 10.22 -4.31 10.94
CA VAL A 17 10.43 -3.09 11.71
C VAL A 17 10.27 -1.86 10.80
N GLY A 18 9.81 -0.74 11.37
CA GLY A 18 9.90 0.54 10.69
C GLY A 18 8.67 0.97 9.89
N THR A 19 7.58 0.20 9.90
CA THR A 19 6.30 0.64 9.34
C THR A 19 5.67 1.70 10.26
N GLU A 20 5.20 2.82 9.69
CA GLU A 20 4.49 3.87 10.45
C GLU A 20 3.16 3.33 10.97
N GLN A 21 2.97 3.37 12.29
CA GLN A 21 1.86 2.68 12.95
C GLN A 21 0.49 3.12 12.43
N VAL A 22 0.23 4.42 12.37
CA VAL A 22 -1.09 4.92 11.98
C VAL A 22 -1.40 4.66 10.51
N GLU A 23 -0.38 4.59 9.66
CA GLU A 23 -0.52 4.26 8.24
C GLU A 23 -0.81 2.76 8.00
N PHE A 24 -0.51 1.92 8.98
CA PHE A 24 -0.93 0.53 9.02
C PHE A 24 -2.32 0.37 9.65
N THR A 25 -2.56 0.96 10.83
CA THR A 25 -3.77 0.71 11.62
C THR A 25 -5.03 1.37 11.04
N GLU A 26 -4.94 2.63 10.59
CA GLU A 26 -6.11 3.35 10.10
C GLU A 26 -6.67 2.80 8.78
N PRO A 27 -5.86 2.53 7.74
CA PRO A 27 -6.39 1.92 6.52
C PRO A 27 -6.91 0.51 6.75
N LYS A 28 -6.22 -0.30 7.58
CA LYS A 28 -6.71 -1.63 7.98
C LYS A 28 -8.10 -1.53 8.58
N LYS A 29 -8.26 -0.66 9.60
CA LYS A 29 -9.54 -0.43 10.24
C LYS A 29 -10.61 0.05 9.27
N ALA A 30 -10.28 0.97 8.37
CA ALA A 30 -11.24 1.53 7.42
C ALA A 30 -11.85 0.46 6.49
N VAL A 31 -11.02 -0.45 5.96
CA VAL A 31 -11.53 -1.51 5.10
C VAL A 31 -12.26 -2.61 5.88
N GLU A 32 -11.85 -2.91 7.13
CA GLU A 32 -12.55 -3.83 8.03
C GLU A 32 -13.92 -3.28 8.44
N ASP A 33 -14.01 -1.99 8.80
CA ASP A 33 -15.28 -1.32 9.11
C ASP A 33 -16.24 -1.29 7.91
N ALA A 34 -15.70 -1.31 6.69
CA ALA A 34 -16.48 -1.43 5.46
C ALA A 34 -16.87 -2.88 5.12
N GLY A 35 -16.40 -3.87 5.86
CA GLY A 35 -16.80 -5.28 5.74
C GLY A 35 -15.79 -6.21 5.07
N ALA A 36 -14.58 -5.75 4.71
CA ALA A 36 -13.54 -6.60 4.16
C ALA A 36 -12.89 -7.48 5.23
N SER A 37 -12.37 -8.63 4.82
CA SER A 37 -11.38 -9.37 5.61
C SER A 37 -9.96 -8.92 5.24
N VAL A 38 -9.06 -8.87 6.23
CA VAL A 38 -7.68 -8.39 6.03
C VAL A 38 -6.69 -9.43 6.52
N ASP A 39 -5.73 -9.79 5.65
CA ASP A 39 -4.54 -10.56 6.03
C ASP A 39 -3.33 -9.61 6.14
N VAL A 40 -2.55 -9.76 7.21
CA VAL A 40 -1.27 -9.06 7.39
C VAL A 40 -0.16 -9.92 6.80
N VAL A 41 0.46 -9.41 5.74
CA VAL A 41 1.48 -10.12 4.96
C VAL A 41 2.83 -9.43 5.12
N GLY A 42 3.90 -10.18 5.31
CA GLY A 42 5.23 -9.63 5.47
C GLY A 42 6.35 -10.57 5.04
N ILE A 43 7.60 -10.12 5.25
CA ILE A 43 8.80 -10.85 4.89
C ILE A 43 8.96 -12.14 5.74
N GLN A 44 8.54 -12.06 7.00
CA GLN A 44 8.57 -13.17 7.95
C GLN A 44 7.35 -13.13 8.87
N THR A 45 6.88 -14.28 9.34
CA THR A 45 5.81 -14.36 10.34
C THR A 45 6.30 -14.00 11.74
N GLY A 46 5.38 -13.59 12.60
CA GLY A 46 5.64 -13.22 13.98
C GLY A 46 5.51 -11.73 14.23
N ASP A 47 6.08 -11.27 15.33
CA ASP A 47 5.92 -9.89 15.78
C ASP A 47 6.73 -8.90 14.93
N ALA A 48 6.06 -7.84 14.48
CA ALA A 48 6.66 -6.72 13.75
C ALA A 48 6.52 -5.43 14.56
N GLN A 49 7.61 -4.68 14.69
CA GLN A 49 7.67 -3.44 15.45
C GLN A 49 7.31 -2.25 14.56
N THR A 50 6.17 -1.62 14.81
CA THR A 50 5.81 -0.35 14.15
C THR A 50 6.54 0.84 14.79
N MET A 51 6.52 1.96 14.08
CA MET A 51 7.12 3.21 14.52
C MET A 51 6.08 4.33 14.54
N ASN A 52 6.36 5.35 15.34
CA ASN A 52 5.63 6.61 15.35
C ASN A 52 6.59 7.72 14.95
N SER A 53 6.24 8.48 13.91
CA SER A 53 7.11 9.51 13.31
C SER A 53 8.51 8.97 12.93
N ASP A 54 8.54 7.77 12.37
CA ASP A 54 9.74 7.03 11.91
C ASP A 54 10.77 6.65 13.00
N VAL A 55 10.79 7.31 14.14
CA VAL A 55 11.89 7.20 15.11
C VAL A 55 11.49 6.71 16.49
N ASN A 56 10.22 6.78 16.86
CA ASN A 56 9.74 6.33 18.14
C ASN A 56 9.07 4.95 18.02
N PRO A 57 9.44 3.96 18.83
CA PRO A 57 8.76 2.66 18.79
C PRO A 57 7.25 2.82 19.04
N GLY A 58 6.46 2.21 18.18
CA GLY A 58 5.03 2.06 18.33
C GLY A 58 4.64 0.73 18.97
N GLU A 59 3.44 0.26 18.68
CA GLU A 59 2.98 -1.06 19.10
C GLU A 59 3.55 -2.15 18.21
N THR A 60 3.51 -3.38 18.69
CA THR A 60 3.88 -4.58 17.94
C THR A 60 2.63 -5.25 17.38
N PHE A 61 2.67 -5.63 16.12
CA PHE A 61 1.59 -6.35 15.44
C PHE A 61 2.10 -7.67 14.85
N SER A 62 1.22 -8.65 14.76
CA SER A 62 1.57 -9.96 14.22
C SER A 62 1.46 -9.98 12.71
N VAL A 63 2.51 -10.47 12.06
CA VAL A 63 2.49 -10.89 10.66
C VAL A 63 2.04 -12.35 10.59
N GLU A 64 0.95 -12.60 9.89
CA GLU A 64 0.31 -13.92 9.86
C GLU A 64 0.81 -14.79 8.70
N LYS A 65 1.21 -14.16 7.60
CA LYS A 65 1.60 -14.83 6.36
C LYS A 65 2.83 -14.19 5.75
N THR A 66 3.67 -15.01 5.12
CA THR A 66 4.79 -14.54 4.31
C THR A 66 4.39 -14.45 2.83
N PHE A 67 5.19 -13.71 2.05
CA PHE A 67 4.98 -13.60 0.59
C PHE A 67 5.05 -14.95 -0.12
N SER A 68 5.84 -15.89 0.39
CA SER A 68 5.93 -17.26 -0.16
C SER A 68 4.71 -18.14 0.10
N GLU A 69 3.84 -17.75 1.04
CA GLU A 69 2.63 -18.50 1.41
C GLU A 69 1.36 -17.98 0.73
N VAL A 70 1.44 -16.84 0.04
CA VAL A 70 0.28 -16.16 -0.55
C VAL A 70 0.51 -15.80 -2.02
N SER A 71 -0.58 -15.62 -2.74
CA SER A 71 -0.58 -15.08 -4.10
C SER A 71 -1.48 -13.84 -4.17
N ALA A 72 -1.16 -12.91 -5.08
CA ALA A 72 -2.05 -11.79 -5.36
C ALA A 72 -3.45 -12.25 -5.84
N GLU A 73 -3.57 -13.49 -6.36
CA GLU A 73 -4.86 -14.09 -6.74
C GLU A 73 -5.79 -14.30 -5.54
N ASP A 74 -5.24 -14.44 -4.33
CA ASP A 74 -6.00 -14.67 -3.10
C ASP A 74 -6.71 -13.43 -2.57
N TYR A 75 -6.42 -12.25 -3.15
CA TYR A 75 -6.87 -10.95 -2.64
C TYR A 75 -7.55 -10.10 -3.71
N ASP A 76 -8.45 -9.23 -3.27
CA ASP A 76 -9.13 -8.24 -4.12
C ASP A 76 -8.36 -6.91 -4.22
N ALA A 77 -7.56 -6.58 -3.20
CA ALA A 77 -6.80 -5.33 -3.14
C ALA A 77 -5.56 -5.45 -2.24
N LEU A 78 -4.66 -4.48 -2.36
CA LEU A 78 -3.43 -4.35 -1.58
C LEU A 78 -3.35 -3.00 -0.88
N ILE A 79 -2.84 -2.99 0.36
CA ILE A 79 -2.46 -1.78 1.09
C ILE A 79 -0.97 -1.84 1.43
N VAL A 80 -0.25 -0.78 1.08
CA VAL A 80 1.17 -0.62 1.41
C VAL A 80 1.34 0.62 2.30
N PRO A 81 1.44 0.44 3.61
CA PRO A 81 1.77 1.53 4.53
C PRO A 81 3.17 2.08 4.26
N GLY A 82 3.46 3.26 4.82
CA GLY A 82 4.77 3.86 4.76
C GLY A 82 5.63 3.59 5.99
N GLY A 83 6.38 4.60 6.38
CA GLY A 83 7.52 4.50 7.27
C GLY A 83 8.80 4.30 6.45
N THR A 84 9.83 5.11 6.71
CA THR A 84 11.06 5.13 5.90
C THR A 84 11.77 3.78 5.93
N VAL A 85 12.03 3.23 7.13
CA VAL A 85 12.72 1.94 7.30
C VAL A 85 11.84 0.78 6.84
N GLY A 86 10.53 0.83 7.10
CA GLY A 86 9.59 -0.22 6.68
C GLY A 86 9.53 -0.34 5.16
N SER A 87 9.42 0.77 4.46
CA SER A 87 9.39 0.81 2.99
C SER A 87 10.71 0.36 2.38
N ASP A 88 11.86 0.71 3.00
CA ASP A 88 13.17 0.26 2.53
C ASP A 88 13.37 -1.25 2.71
N ASN A 89 12.90 -1.81 3.83
CA ASN A 89 12.90 -3.25 4.04
C ASN A 89 12.05 -4.00 2.98
N LEU A 90 10.83 -3.51 2.72
CA LEU A 90 9.94 -4.14 1.76
C LEU A 90 10.49 -4.08 0.33
N ARG A 91 11.00 -2.92 -0.11
CA ARG A 91 11.56 -2.80 -1.47
C ARG A 91 12.86 -3.61 -1.65
N GLY A 92 13.57 -3.90 -0.56
CA GLY A 92 14.76 -4.75 -0.57
C GLY A 92 14.47 -6.24 -0.67
N ASP A 93 13.21 -6.65 -0.53
CA ASP A 93 12.78 -8.05 -0.61
C ASP A 93 12.15 -8.37 -1.97
N PRO A 94 12.76 -9.25 -2.78
CA PRO A 94 12.24 -9.55 -4.11
C PRO A 94 10.85 -10.20 -4.11
N GLU A 95 10.47 -10.95 -3.07
CA GLU A 95 9.15 -11.58 -2.98
C GLU A 95 8.08 -10.51 -2.70
N ALA A 96 8.38 -9.53 -1.83
CA ALA A 96 7.52 -8.38 -1.60
C ALA A 96 7.31 -7.55 -2.87
N VAL A 97 8.38 -7.25 -3.59
CA VAL A 97 8.33 -6.48 -4.85
C VAL A 97 7.50 -7.21 -5.91
N ASN A 98 7.72 -8.51 -6.10
CA ASN A 98 6.95 -9.33 -7.04
C ASN A 98 5.47 -9.43 -6.64
N PHE A 99 5.18 -9.58 -5.35
CA PHE A 99 3.81 -9.60 -4.83
C PHE A 99 3.08 -8.29 -5.15
N ILE A 100 3.71 -7.14 -4.87
CA ILE A 100 3.15 -5.82 -5.20
C ILE A 100 2.90 -5.71 -6.71
N ARG A 101 3.90 -6.00 -7.56
CA ARG A 101 3.77 -5.94 -9.01
C ARG A 101 2.60 -6.77 -9.54
N SER A 102 2.36 -7.95 -8.95
CA SER A 102 1.29 -8.85 -9.37
C SER A 102 -0.12 -8.25 -9.22
N PHE A 103 -0.33 -7.30 -8.30
CA PHE A 103 -1.62 -6.60 -8.20
C PHE A 103 -1.86 -5.67 -9.39
N PHE A 104 -0.82 -5.00 -9.88
CA PHE A 104 -0.90 -4.17 -11.09
C PHE A 104 -1.15 -5.02 -12.33
N GLU A 105 -0.45 -6.14 -12.48
CA GLU A 105 -0.65 -7.10 -13.58
C GLU A 105 -2.08 -7.69 -13.58
N GLN A 106 -2.69 -7.84 -12.40
CA GLN A 106 -4.05 -8.35 -12.24
C GLN A 106 -5.13 -7.26 -12.19
N GLU A 107 -4.75 -5.99 -12.42
CA GLU A 107 -5.67 -4.84 -12.49
C GLU A 107 -6.43 -4.58 -11.17
N LYS A 108 -5.83 -4.95 -10.02
CA LYS A 108 -6.44 -4.85 -8.70
C LYS A 108 -6.10 -3.54 -8.00
N PRO A 109 -7.03 -2.96 -7.22
CA PRO A 109 -6.77 -1.73 -6.46
C PRO A 109 -5.58 -1.85 -5.52
N VAL A 110 -4.75 -0.80 -5.49
CA VAL A 110 -3.59 -0.70 -4.62
C VAL A 110 -3.58 0.66 -3.92
N GLY A 111 -3.61 0.68 -2.59
CA GLY A 111 -3.45 1.90 -1.80
C GLY A 111 -2.05 1.99 -1.21
N VAL A 112 -1.38 3.12 -1.41
CA VAL A 112 0.02 3.31 -0.97
C VAL A 112 0.20 4.70 -0.38
N ILE A 113 0.81 4.81 0.80
CA ILE A 113 0.96 6.09 1.49
C ILE A 113 2.41 6.36 1.88
N CYS A 114 2.78 7.64 1.97
CA CYS A 114 4.02 8.16 2.56
C CYS A 114 5.28 7.68 1.81
N HIS A 115 6.11 6.86 2.44
CA HIS A 115 7.29 6.24 1.83
C HIS A 115 6.98 4.94 1.08
N GLY A 116 5.77 4.40 1.21
CA GLY A 116 5.33 3.20 0.50
C GLY A 116 5.59 3.22 -1.01
N PRO A 117 5.44 4.35 -1.74
CA PRO A 117 5.76 4.42 -3.18
C PRO A 117 7.18 4.06 -3.57
N TRP A 118 8.17 3.99 -2.67
CA TRP A 118 9.47 3.39 -2.98
C TRP A 118 9.36 1.94 -3.45
N THR A 119 8.40 1.20 -2.89
CA THR A 119 8.14 -0.19 -3.32
C THR A 119 7.59 -0.25 -4.74
N LEU A 120 6.79 0.76 -5.14
CA LEU A 120 6.27 0.87 -6.51
C LEU A 120 7.37 1.23 -7.51
N VAL A 121 8.33 2.08 -7.11
CA VAL A 121 9.51 2.41 -7.92
C VAL A 121 10.33 1.14 -8.17
N GLU A 122 10.59 0.33 -7.12
CA GLU A 122 11.31 -0.93 -7.24
C GLU A 122 10.56 -1.98 -8.07
N ALA A 123 9.24 -2.01 -7.96
CA ALA A 123 8.38 -2.89 -8.76
C ALA A 123 8.25 -2.45 -10.23
N ASP A 124 8.81 -1.29 -10.62
CA ASP A 124 8.72 -0.72 -11.98
C ASP A 124 7.28 -0.55 -12.48
N VAL A 125 6.40 0.00 -11.61
CA VAL A 125 4.97 0.18 -11.92
C VAL A 125 4.49 1.64 -11.88
N VAL A 126 5.42 2.60 -11.77
CA VAL A 126 5.08 4.04 -11.68
C VAL A 126 5.16 4.78 -13.01
N LYS A 127 5.75 4.19 -14.03
CA LYS A 127 5.97 4.85 -15.32
C LYS A 127 4.65 5.27 -15.97
N GLY A 128 4.57 6.57 -16.29
CA GLY A 128 3.38 7.17 -16.92
C GLY A 128 2.21 7.43 -15.98
N ARG A 129 2.28 7.01 -14.70
CA ARG A 129 1.23 7.26 -13.71
C ARG A 129 1.36 8.60 -13.02
N THR A 130 0.23 9.16 -12.64
CA THR A 130 0.17 10.31 -11.74
C THR A 130 -0.02 9.83 -10.32
N LEU A 131 0.89 10.20 -9.41
CA LEU A 131 0.84 9.77 -8.02
C LEU A 131 1.45 10.82 -7.09
N THR A 132 1.14 10.68 -5.81
CA THR A 132 1.80 11.42 -4.73
C THR A 132 2.53 10.48 -3.78
N SER A 133 3.31 11.04 -2.89
CA SER A 133 4.09 10.32 -1.87
C SER A 133 4.55 11.28 -0.79
N TYR A 134 5.26 10.77 0.21
CA TYR A 134 6.06 11.65 1.05
C TYR A 134 6.99 12.50 0.17
N PRO A 135 7.09 13.84 0.42
CA PRO A 135 7.73 14.77 -0.53
C PRO A 135 9.18 14.46 -0.89
N THR A 136 9.91 13.76 -0.03
CA THR A 136 11.33 13.41 -0.30
C THR A 136 11.50 12.38 -1.42
N LEU A 137 10.43 11.65 -1.79
CA LEU A 137 10.44 10.66 -2.87
C LEU A 137 10.20 11.25 -4.25
N GLN A 138 9.91 12.55 -4.34
CA GLN A 138 9.55 13.23 -5.58
C GLN A 138 10.55 12.96 -6.72
N THR A 139 11.84 13.04 -6.43
CA THR A 139 12.90 12.84 -7.43
C THR A 139 12.96 11.37 -7.86
N ASP A 140 12.83 10.43 -6.94
CA ASP A 140 12.87 9.00 -7.22
C ASP A 140 11.73 8.59 -8.15
N ILE A 141 10.51 9.06 -7.85
CA ILE A 141 9.32 8.80 -8.66
C ILE A 141 9.46 9.39 -10.07
N ARG A 142 9.94 10.64 -10.18
CA ARG A 142 10.17 11.28 -11.49
C ARG A 142 11.23 10.55 -12.30
N ASN A 143 12.32 10.13 -11.68
CA ASN A 143 13.38 9.37 -12.34
C ASN A 143 12.89 8.00 -12.82
N ALA A 144 11.92 7.39 -12.12
CA ALA A 144 11.26 6.17 -12.54
C ALA A 144 10.16 6.39 -13.60
N GLY A 145 9.95 7.64 -14.05
CA GLY A 145 9.00 7.98 -15.11
C GLY A 145 7.58 8.28 -14.63
N GLY A 146 7.36 8.42 -13.33
CA GLY A 146 6.09 8.83 -12.74
C GLY A 146 5.90 10.36 -12.77
N ASN A 147 4.65 10.81 -12.82
CA ASN A 147 4.25 12.20 -12.69
C ASN A 147 3.88 12.48 -11.22
N TRP A 148 4.84 12.95 -10.44
CA TRP A 148 4.61 13.27 -9.02
C TRP A 148 3.89 14.61 -8.86
N VAL A 149 2.82 14.62 -8.05
CA VAL A 149 2.04 15.80 -7.70
C VAL A 149 1.92 15.94 -6.18
N ASP A 150 1.81 17.18 -5.68
CA ASP A 150 1.63 17.46 -4.25
C ASP A 150 0.15 17.63 -3.94
N GLU A 151 -0.56 16.52 -3.80
CA GLU A 151 -1.99 16.46 -3.51
C GLU A 151 -2.25 15.54 -2.31
N GLU A 152 -3.29 15.84 -1.54
CA GLU A 152 -3.71 15.07 -0.37
C GLU A 152 -3.99 13.60 -0.71
N VAL A 153 -4.68 13.36 -1.81
CA VAL A 153 -4.96 12.02 -2.35
C VAL A 153 -4.97 12.08 -3.86
N VAL A 154 -4.34 11.10 -4.49
CA VAL A 154 -4.34 10.93 -5.95
C VAL A 154 -4.84 9.54 -6.28
N THR A 155 -5.77 9.46 -7.25
CA THR A 155 -6.25 8.20 -7.82
C THR A 155 -5.86 8.16 -9.29
N ASP A 156 -5.24 7.06 -9.70
CA ASP A 156 -4.84 6.82 -11.08
C ASP A 156 -5.06 5.33 -11.41
N ALA A 157 -6.14 5.02 -12.14
CA ALA A 157 -6.48 3.68 -12.60
C ALA A 157 -6.33 2.60 -11.49
N GLY A 158 -7.02 2.78 -10.36
CA GLY A 158 -7.00 1.84 -9.22
C GLY A 158 -5.84 2.00 -8.25
N LEU A 159 -4.84 2.83 -8.57
CA LEU A 159 -3.79 3.22 -7.62
C LEU A 159 -4.25 4.44 -6.82
N VAL A 160 -4.32 4.32 -5.49
CA VAL A 160 -4.60 5.41 -4.56
C VAL A 160 -3.33 5.75 -3.81
N THR A 161 -2.90 7.02 -3.83
CA THR A 161 -1.71 7.46 -3.10
C THR A 161 -1.98 8.69 -2.25
N SER A 162 -1.28 8.81 -1.12
CA SER A 162 -1.27 9.97 -0.21
C SER A 162 0.13 10.22 0.36
N ARG A 163 0.34 11.38 1.01
CA ARG A 163 1.67 11.87 1.36
C ARG A 163 2.15 11.46 2.74
N ASN A 164 1.27 11.50 3.74
CA ASN A 164 1.64 11.37 5.15
C ASN A 164 0.40 11.09 6.02
N PRO A 165 0.54 10.88 7.35
CA PRO A 165 -0.57 10.60 8.24
C PRO A 165 -1.70 11.64 8.26
N ASP A 166 -1.43 12.91 7.97
CA ASP A 166 -2.46 13.95 7.94
C ASP A 166 -3.48 13.72 6.82
N ASP A 167 -3.08 13.02 5.78
CA ASP A 167 -3.90 12.69 4.61
C ASP A 167 -4.77 11.41 4.81
N LEU A 168 -4.62 10.68 5.91
CA LEU A 168 -5.30 9.41 6.17
C LEU A 168 -6.83 9.46 5.99
N PRO A 169 -7.56 10.51 6.43
CA PRO A 169 -9.00 10.56 6.22
C PRO A 169 -9.40 10.49 4.74
N ALA A 170 -8.72 11.27 3.87
CA ALA A 170 -8.97 11.27 2.42
C ALA A 170 -8.48 9.96 1.78
N PHE A 171 -7.30 9.48 2.18
CA PHE A 171 -6.74 8.21 1.72
C PHE A 171 -7.67 7.03 2.00
N CYS A 172 -8.09 6.85 3.25
CA CYS A 172 -8.97 5.74 3.65
C CYS A 172 -10.31 5.78 2.92
N SER A 173 -10.91 6.98 2.79
CA SER A 173 -12.18 7.15 2.07
C SER A 173 -12.07 6.73 0.60
N LYS A 174 -11.02 7.20 -0.09
CA LYS A 174 -10.79 6.88 -1.50
C LYS A 174 -10.37 5.43 -1.70
N LEU A 175 -9.58 4.86 -0.80
CA LEU A 175 -9.19 3.46 -0.81
C LEU A 175 -10.40 2.52 -0.76
N VAL A 176 -11.34 2.77 0.16
CA VAL A 176 -12.59 1.98 0.28
C VAL A 176 -13.42 2.10 -0.99
N GLU A 177 -13.51 3.29 -1.60
CA GLU A 177 -14.21 3.53 -2.86
C GLU A 177 -13.61 2.70 -4.00
N GLU A 178 -12.29 2.78 -4.23
CA GLU A 178 -11.59 2.05 -5.30
C GLU A 178 -11.69 0.52 -5.12
N ILE A 179 -11.59 0.02 -3.88
CA ILE A 179 -11.76 -1.42 -3.60
C ILE A 179 -13.19 -1.87 -3.91
N ALA A 180 -14.19 -1.04 -3.62
CA ALA A 180 -15.58 -1.35 -3.95
C ALA A 180 -15.84 -1.37 -5.47
N GLU A 181 -15.19 -0.49 -6.23
CA GLU A 181 -15.25 -0.47 -7.70
C GLU A 181 -14.61 -1.73 -8.31
N GLY A 182 -13.53 -2.22 -7.72
CA GLY A 182 -12.85 -3.45 -8.12
C GLY A 182 -11.78 -3.24 -9.18
N LYS A 183 -11.71 -4.12 -10.20
CA LYS A 183 -10.62 -4.11 -11.18
C LYS A 183 -10.65 -2.90 -12.12
N HIS A 184 -9.47 -2.37 -12.42
CA HIS A 184 -9.25 -1.24 -13.32
C HIS A 184 -8.35 -1.66 -14.50
N ALA A 185 -8.97 -1.94 -15.65
CA ALA A 185 -8.28 -2.49 -16.84
C ALA A 185 -7.08 -1.64 -17.33
N GLU A 186 -7.07 -0.34 -17.03
CA GLU A 186 -5.98 0.56 -17.40
C GLU A 186 -4.74 0.41 -16.49
N GLN A 187 -4.89 -0.24 -15.33
CA GLN A 187 -3.80 -0.40 -14.35
C GLN A 187 -2.62 -1.22 -14.89
N ALA A 188 -2.89 -2.27 -15.62
CA ALA A 188 -1.85 -3.13 -16.21
C ALA A 188 -0.98 -2.41 -17.26
N SER A 189 -1.38 -1.25 -17.76
CA SER A 189 -0.63 -0.50 -18.77
C SER A 189 0.71 0.07 -18.27
N SER A 190 0.96 0.06 -16.96
CA SER A 190 2.19 0.53 -16.32
C SER A 190 3.20 -0.57 -15.99
N VAL A 191 2.89 -1.82 -16.30
CA VAL A 191 3.72 -3.00 -15.98
C VAL A 191 4.57 -3.44 -17.17
#